data_97d17c64ca4ae1d5425e405d184a17a9
#
_entry.id   97d17c64ca4ae1d5425e405d184a17a9
#
_cell.length_a   1.000
_cell.length_b   1.000
_cell.length_c   1.000
_cell.angle_alpha   90.00
_cell.angle_beta   90.00
_cell.angle_gamma   90.00
#
_symmetry.space_group_name_H-M   'P 1'
#
loop_
_entity.id
_entity.type
_entity.pdbx_description
1 polymer ?
#
loop_
_entity_poly.entity_id
_entity_poly.type
_entity_poly.pdbx_seq_one_letter_code
_entity_poly.pdbx_strand_id
1 'polypeptide(L)'
;MPRPILQSYSVYTPALATANADHLLKDPPSRIYFKVDPIDHRYPAMDDGASWLPLLGSYTPVALEGGYAVLQRSGRPPMALQPQDAQLTVARVDQEVAVPDWREPVWVSMDIRPTPAGRIASTLYKLPKLSIKVRFENGLTADYRLIAGSTRTGFLMSPTVADARDFVALSSGSREELLRGHRVVAFTVYGDSGTRRFWNSSFPVTFARLPIPEAAGTDRVLAAAQEPAH
;
A
#
# COMPACT_ATOMS: atom_id res chain seq x y z
N MET A 1 -24.62 2.29 2.68
CA MET A 1 -24.35 3.25 1.56
C MET A 1 -23.26 2.70 0.67
N PRO A 2 -23.20 3.03 -0.65
CA PRO A 2 -22.09 2.61 -1.48
C PRO A 2 -20.80 3.29 -1.06
N ARG A 3 -19.65 2.63 -1.31
CA ARG A 3 -18.32 3.20 -1.08
C ARG A 3 -18.15 4.50 -1.88
N PRO A 4 -17.59 5.58 -1.32
CA PRO A 4 -17.45 6.87 -1.98
C PRO A 4 -16.70 6.79 -3.32
N ILE A 5 -15.60 6.04 -3.36
CA ILE A 5 -14.82 5.78 -4.58
C ILE A 5 -14.72 4.27 -4.80
N LEU A 6 -15.40 3.76 -5.82
CA LEU A 6 -15.43 2.32 -6.13
C LEU A 6 -14.08 1.81 -6.66
N GLN A 7 -13.41 2.63 -7.47
CA GLN A 7 -12.14 2.28 -8.11
C GLN A 7 -10.98 2.84 -7.28
N SER A 8 -10.24 1.97 -6.60
CA SER A 8 -9.11 2.35 -5.74
C SER A 8 -8.06 3.20 -6.45
N TYR A 9 -7.79 2.95 -7.72
CA TYR A 9 -6.86 3.75 -8.53
C TYR A 9 -7.31 5.20 -8.80
N SER A 10 -8.57 5.54 -8.52
CA SER A 10 -9.09 6.91 -8.63
C SER A 10 -8.90 7.74 -7.36
N VAL A 11 -8.32 7.16 -6.31
CA VAL A 11 -8.06 7.82 -5.03
C VAL A 11 -6.73 8.59 -5.11
N TYR A 12 -6.76 9.79 -5.69
CA TYR A 12 -5.55 10.60 -5.91
C TYR A 12 -5.23 11.59 -4.79
N THR A 13 -6.13 11.78 -3.85
CA THR A 13 -5.97 12.78 -2.79
C THR A 13 -6.14 12.19 -1.41
N PRO A 14 -5.47 12.76 -0.38
CA PRO A 14 -5.66 12.34 1.00
C PRO A 14 -7.13 12.36 1.44
N ALA A 15 -7.90 13.38 1.01
CA ALA A 15 -9.32 13.50 1.36
C ALA A 15 -10.15 12.32 0.83
N LEU A 16 -9.91 11.87 -0.41
CA LEU A 16 -10.61 10.72 -0.98
C LEU A 16 -10.20 9.41 -0.28
N ALA A 17 -8.91 9.25 0.03
CA ALA A 17 -8.41 8.09 0.76
C ALA A 17 -9.03 7.99 2.16
N THR A 18 -9.08 9.12 2.88
CA THR A 18 -9.75 9.19 4.19
C THR A 18 -11.24 8.88 4.08
N ALA A 19 -11.94 9.44 3.08
CA ALA A 19 -13.37 9.17 2.88
C ALA A 19 -13.67 7.68 2.65
N ASN A 20 -12.82 6.99 1.88
CA ASN A 20 -12.96 5.54 1.66
C ASN A 20 -12.67 4.72 2.93
N ALA A 21 -11.60 5.04 3.63
CA ALA A 21 -11.26 4.37 4.89
C ALA A 21 -12.35 4.59 5.95
N ASP A 22 -12.85 5.82 6.08
CA ASP A 22 -13.94 6.20 6.97
C ASP A 22 -15.25 5.43 6.67
N HIS A 23 -15.56 5.21 5.39
CA HIS A 23 -16.73 4.43 5.01
C HIS A 23 -16.64 2.99 5.54
N LEU A 24 -15.47 2.35 5.43
CA LEU A 24 -15.24 1.00 5.97
C LEU A 24 -15.38 0.93 7.49
N LEU A 25 -15.21 2.04 8.19
CA LEU A 25 -15.37 2.13 9.65
C LEU A 25 -16.81 2.47 10.08
N LYS A 26 -17.47 3.37 9.34
CA LYS A 26 -18.79 3.89 9.71
C LYS A 26 -19.96 3.05 9.19
N ASP A 27 -19.81 2.48 8.00
CA ASP A 27 -20.83 1.66 7.33
C ASP A 27 -20.17 0.41 6.71
N PRO A 28 -19.57 -0.47 7.56
CA PRO A 28 -18.79 -1.60 7.08
C PRO A 28 -19.67 -2.65 6.40
N PRO A 29 -19.45 -2.98 5.12
CA PRO A 29 -20.15 -4.06 4.46
C PRO A 29 -19.84 -5.40 5.14
N SER A 30 -20.80 -6.34 5.10
CA SER A 30 -20.61 -7.67 5.69
C SER A 30 -19.54 -8.50 4.96
N ARG A 31 -19.38 -8.26 3.65
CA ARG A 31 -18.43 -8.96 2.79
C ARG A 31 -17.82 -8.02 1.76
N ILE A 32 -16.55 -8.22 1.46
CA ILE A 32 -15.80 -7.46 0.46
C ILE A 32 -15.07 -8.43 -0.47
N TYR A 33 -15.14 -8.21 -1.77
CA TYR A 33 -14.27 -8.82 -2.76
C TYR A 33 -13.12 -7.86 -3.04
N PHE A 34 -11.95 -8.20 -2.56
CA PHE A 34 -10.76 -7.35 -2.63
C PHE A 34 -9.75 -7.93 -3.62
N LYS A 35 -9.28 -7.11 -4.53
CA LYS A 35 -8.24 -7.46 -5.50
C LYS A 35 -7.09 -6.46 -5.41
N VAL A 36 -5.88 -6.97 -5.39
CA VAL A 36 -4.67 -6.17 -5.62
C VAL A 36 -4.40 -6.21 -7.12
N ASP A 37 -4.69 -5.14 -7.82
CA ASP A 37 -4.59 -5.05 -9.28
C ASP A 37 -4.24 -3.60 -9.67
N PRO A 38 -2.98 -3.17 -9.42
CA PRO A 38 -2.57 -1.81 -9.67
C PRO A 38 -2.55 -1.52 -11.17
N ILE A 39 -3.11 -0.37 -11.55
CA ILE A 39 -3.04 0.10 -12.94
C ILE A 39 -1.74 0.87 -13.19
N ASP A 40 -1.34 0.98 -14.46
CA ASP A 40 -0.21 1.83 -14.89
C ASP A 40 1.11 1.50 -14.16
N HIS A 41 1.35 0.26 -13.80
CA HIS A 41 2.53 -0.18 -13.04
C HIS A 41 2.74 0.60 -11.72
N ARG A 42 1.68 1.01 -11.04
CA ARG A 42 1.79 1.64 -9.71
C ARG A 42 2.25 0.63 -8.68
N TYR A 43 2.84 1.15 -7.61
CA TYR A 43 3.17 0.32 -6.46
C TYR A 43 1.88 -0.32 -5.89
N PRO A 44 1.82 -1.65 -5.69
CA PRO A 44 0.54 -2.36 -5.50
C PRO A 44 -0.32 -1.84 -4.34
N ALA A 45 0.29 -1.60 -3.16
CA ALA A 45 -0.43 -1.17 -1.97
C ALA A 45 -0.71 0.34 -1.92
N MET A 46 -0.29 1.12 -2.94
CA MET A 46 -0.44 2.57 -2.92
C MET A 46 -1.83 3.04 -3.36
N ASP A 47 -2.51 2.27 -4.20
CA ASP A 47 -3.86 2.59 -4.64
C ASP A 47 -4.83 2.42 -3.46
N ASP A 48 -5.36 3.55 -2.97
CA ASP A 48 -6.23 3.60 -1.78
C ASP A 48 -5.59 2.97 -0.52
N GLY A 49 -4.31 3.24 -0.30
CA GLY A 49 -3.53 2.66 0.79
C GLY A 49 -4.20 2.81 2.16
N ALA A 50 -4.83 3.96 2.46
CA ALA A 50 -5.51 4.19 3.72
C ALA A 50 -6.62 3.17 4.02
N SER A 51 -7.29 2.63 3.00
CA SER A 51 -8.33 1.60 3.17
C SER A 51 -7.77 0.24 3.64
N TRP A 52 -6.47 -0.02 3.44
CA TRP A 52 -5.86 -1.27 3.92
C TRP A 52 -5.88 -1.37 5.45
N LEU A 53 -5.79 -0.26 6.16
CA LEU A 53 -5.81 -0.24 7.63
C LEU A 53 -7.12 -0.78 8.20
N PRO A 54 -8.32 -0.30 7.81
CA PRO A 54 -9.58 -0.91 8.24
C PRO A 54 -9.82 -2.29 7.63
N LEU A 55 -9.36 -2.59 6.41
CA LEU A 55 -9.47 -3.94 5.84
C LEU A 55 -8.73 -4.97 6.69
N LEU A 56 -7.48 -4.72 7.01
CA LEU A 56 -6.65 -5.62 7.82
C LEU A 56 -7.07 -5.65 9.31
N GLY A 57 -7.70 -4.59 9.81
CA GLY A 57 -8.14 -4.50 11.20
C GLY A 57 -9.54 -5.06 11.48
N SER A 58 -10.44 -5.03 10.47
CA SER A 58 -11.86 -5.32 10.68
C SER A 58 -12.37 -6.54 9.94
N TYR A 59 -11.60 -7.09 9.00
CA TYR A 59 -12.02 -8.19 8.15
C TYR A 59 -11.10 -9.39 8.25
N THR A 60 -11.68 -10.57 8.05
CA THR A 60 -10.95 -11.84 7.99
C THR A 60 -11.08 -12.42 6.58
N PRO A 61 -10.00 -12.82 5.92
CA PRO A 61 -10.07 -13.56 4.67
C PRO A 61 -10.77 -14.91 4.88
N VAL A 62 -11.75 -15.22 4.04
CA VAL A 62 -12.52 -16.48 4.12
C VAL A 62 -12.43 -17.33 2.85
N ALA A 63 -12.04 -16.75 1.72
CA ALA A 63 -11.79 -17.46 0.48
C ALA A 63 -10.83 -16.68 -0.44
N LEU A 64 -10.28 -17.38 -1.43
CA LEU A 64 -9.64 -16.82 -2.61
C LEU A 64 -10.40 -17.33 -3.83
N GLU A 65 -11.04 -16.43 -4.57
CA GLU A 65 -11.92 -16.76 -5.70
C GLU A 65 -11.66 -15.85 -6.89
N GLY A 66 -11.32 -16.41 -8.05
CA GLY A 66 -11.13 -15.64 -9.28
C GLY A 66 -10.10 -14.50 -9.20
N GLY A 67 -9.06 -14.65 -8.36
CA GLY A 67 -8.05 -13.62 -8.11
C GLY A 67 -8.47 -12.55 -7.08
N TYR A 68 -9.60 -12.76 -6.39
CA TYR A 68 -10.08 -11.90 -5.30
C TYR A 68 -9.88 -12.57 -3.94
N ALA A 69 -9.47 -11.81 -2.94
CA ALA A 69 -9.64 -12.17 -1.55
C ALA A 69 -11.09 -11.86 -1.13
N VAL A 70 -11.82 -12.86 -0.69
CA VAL A 70 -13.15 -12.70 -0.10
C VAL A 70 -12.96 -12.41 1.38
N LEU A 71 -13.28 -11.19 1.77
CA LEU A 71 -13.11 -10.71 3.14
C LEU A 71 -14.47 -10.66 3.82
N GLN A 72 -14.59 -11.26 4.99
CA GLN A 72 -15.79 -11.21 5.82
C GLN A 72 -15.52 -10.33 7.04
N ARG A 73 -16.48 -9.47 7.39
CA ARG A 73 -16.38 -8.63 8.57
C ARG A 73 -16.19 -9.52 9.81
N SER A 74 -15.15 -9.24 10.60
CA SER A 74 -14.95 -9.86 11.90
C SER A 74 -16.12 -9.45 12.83
N GLY A 75 -16.54 -10.29 13.75
CA GLY A 75 -17.61 -9.94 14.71
C GLY A 75 -17.21 -8.83 15.71
N ARG A 76 -16.03 -8.22 15.56
CA ARG A 76 -15.52 -7.15 16.43
C ARG A 76 -15.99 -5.76 15.92
N PRO A 77 -15.99 -4.73 16.78
CA PRO A 77 -16.21 -3.36 16.34
C PRO A 77 -15.23 -2.99 15.21
N PRO A 78 -15.69 -2.23 14.19
CA PRO A 78 -14.82 -1.79 13.12
C PRO A 78 -13.63 -0.97 13.64
N MET A 79 -12.43 -1.32 13.20
CA MET A 79 -11.20 -0.62 13.59
C MET A 79 -10.22 -0.55 12.43
N ALA A 80 -9.49 0.55 12.32
CA ALA A 80 -8.31 0.65 11.49
C ALA A 80 -7.07 0.28 12.31
N LEU A 81 -6.17 -0.50 11.72
CA LEU A 81 -4.84 -0.70 12.31
C LEU A 81 -4.15 0.65 12.46
N GLN A 82 -3.40 0.79 13.54
CA GLN A 82 -2.61 1.99 13.80
C GLN A 82 -1.13 1.68 13.56
N PRO A 83 -0.49 2.34 12.58
CA PRO A 83 0.96 2.29 12.45
C PRO A 83 1.65 2.79 13.73
N GLN A 84 2.68 2.09 14.18
CA GLN A 84 3.37 2.32 15.47
C GLN A 84 4.84 2.67 15.25
N ASP A 85 5.45 3.26 16.27
CA ASP A 85 6.89 3.56 16.32
C ASP A 85 7.39 4.35 15.09
N ALA A 86 6.67 5.41 14.77
CA ALA A 86 6.94 6.24 13.60
C ALA A 86 8.35 6.84 13.63
N GLN A 87 9.11 6.63 12.56
CA GLN A 87 10.45 7.18 12.35
C GLN A 87 10.43 8.12 11.16
N LEU A 88 10.76 9.39 11.40
CA LEU A 88 10.85 10.41 10.37
C LEU A 88 12.29 10.50 9.83
N THR A 89 12.42 10.51 8.52
CA THR A 89 13.67 10.80 7.82
C THR A 89 13.44 11.75 6.65
N VAL A 90 14.50 12.27 6.06
CA VAL A 90 14.44 13.10 4.86
C VAL A 90 15.08 12.33 3.71
N ALA A 91 14.27 12.01 2.72
CA ALA A 91 14.72 11.41 1.47
C ALA A 91 15.04 12.47 0.42
N ARG A 92 15.83 12.10 -0.58
CA ARG A 92 16.10 12.92 -1.75
C ARG A 92 15.76 12.14 -3.03
N VAL A 93 15.30 12.87 -4.03
CA VAL A 93 15.11 12.31 -5.38
C VAL A 93 16.45 11.80 -5.90
N ASP A 94 16.45 10.65 -6.56
CA ASP A 94 17.60 9.93 -7.09
C ASP A 94 18.59 9.40 -6.02
N GLN A 95 18.22 9.39 -4.75
CA GLN A 95 19.01 8.81 -3.67
C GLN A 95 18.30 7.58 -3.08
N GLU A 96 19.06 6.51 -2.88
CA GLU A 96 18.54 5.32 -2.21
C GLU A 96 18.28 5.61 -0.73
N VAL A 97 17.15 5.14 -0.24
CA VAL A 97 16.70 5.24 1.16
C VAL A 97 16.51 3.84 1.70
N ALA A 98 17.19 3.52 2.79
CA ALA A 98 17.02 2.23 3.46
C ALA A 98 15.64 2.14 4.12
N VAL A 99 14.97 1.00 3.97
CA VAL A 99 13.75 0.66 4.69
C VAL A 99 14.16 0.00 6.01
N PRO A 100 13.56 0.39 7.15
CA PRO A 100 13.90 -0.21 8.44
C PRO A 100 13.72 -1.73 8.45
N ASP A 101 14.70 -2.43 9.03
CA ASP A 101 14.69 -3.90 9.17
C ASP A 101 13.85 -4.33 10.37
N TRP A 102 12.53 -4.18 10.27
CA TRP A 102 11.59 -4.65 11.27
C TRP A 102 11.04 -6.03 10.91
N ARG A 103 10.69 -6.80 11.91
CA ARG A 103 10.02 -8.09 11.71
C ARG A 103 8.58 -7.90 11.22
N GLU A 104 7.94 -6.82 11.68
CA GLU A 104 6.58 -6.45 11.26
C GLU A 104 6.59 -5.77 9.90
N PRO A 105 5.46 -5.81 9.19
CA PRO A 105 5.26 -5.05 7.97
C PRO A 105 5.53 -3.56 8.15
N VAL A 106 6.14 -2.93 7.15
CA VAL A 106 6.53 -1.52 7.17
C VAL A 106 5.50 -0.70 6.42
N TRP A 107 4.86 0.21 7.15
CA TRP A 107 4.02 1.26 6.60
C TRP A 107 4.87 2.49 6.30
N VAL A 108 4.65 3.12 5.13
CA VAL A 108 5.39 4.33 4.76
C VAL A 108 4.45 5.42 4.31
N SER A 109 4.73 6.66 4.71
CA SER A 109 4.14 7.86 4.10
C SER A 109 5.23 8.79 3.60
N MET A 110 4.95 9.49 2.48
CA MET A 110 5.90 10.41 1.85
C MET A 110 5.17 11.70 1.48
N ASP A 111 5.72 12.85 1.88
CA ASP A 111 5.15 14.16 1.50
C ASP A 111 5.96 14.81 0.37
N ILE A 112 5.77 14.27 -0.82
CA ILE A 112 6.43 14.77 -2.03
C ILE A 112 5.60 15.92 -2.60
N ARG A 113 6.18 17.13 -2.59
CA ARG A 113 5.48 18.36 -3.02
C ARG A 113 6.08 18.93 -4.30
N PRO A 114 5.22 19.53 -5.16
CA PRO A 114 5.73 20.27 -6.29
C PRO A 114 6.43 21.56 -5.85
N THR A 115 7.44 21.98 -6.62
CA THR A 115 8.07 23.31 -6.50
C THR A 115 7.05 24.42 -6.81
N PRO A 116 7.36 25.71 -6.55
CA PRO A 116 6.52 26.81 -7.03
C PRO A 116 6.24 26.73 -8.55
N ALA A 117 7.26 26.43 -9.35
CA ALA A 117 7.09 26.23 -10.80
C ALA A 117 6.21 25.02 -11.11
N GLY A 118 6.33 23.93 -10.35
CA GLY A 118 5.46 22.76 -10.46
C GLY A 118 4.00 23.08 -10.13
N ARG A 119 3.74 23.87 -9.10
CA ARG A 119 2.36 24.30 -8.76
C ARG A 119 1.71 25.10 -9.88
N ILE A 120 2.43 26.04 -10.47
CA ILE A 120 1.93 26.81 -11.63
C ILE A 120 1.70 25.86 -12.81
N ALA A 121 2.67 25.00 -13.12
CA ALA A 121 2.54 24.06 -14.25
C ALA A 121 1.36 23.10 -14.06
N SER A 122 1.08 22.65 -12.83
CA SER A 122 -0.01 21.71 -12.52
C SER A 122 -1.41 22.25 -12.79
N THR A 123 -1.57 23.58 -12.90
CA THR A 123 -2.85 24.22 -13.28
C THR A 123 -3.14 24.12 -14.78
N LEU A 124 -2.09 23.98 -15.60
CA LEU A 124 -2.19 23.97 -17.06
C LEU A 124 -1.88 22.60 -17.66
N TYR A 125 -0.98 21.84 -17.04
CA TYR A 125 -0.46 20.58 -17.55
C TYR A 125 -0.30 19.54 -16.44
N LYS A 126 -0.26 18.25 -16.82
CA LYS A 126 0.14 17.17 -15.90
C LYS A 126 1.62 17.32 -15.56
N LEU A 127 1.94 17.24 -14.27
CA LEU A 127 3.33 17.22 -13.82
C LEU A 127 4.07 15.98 -14.34
N PRO A 128 5.41 16.06 -14.51
CA PRO A 128 6.23 14.92 -14.85
C PRO A 128 5.99 13.76 -13.86
N LYS A 129 5.99 12.54 -14.40
CA LYS A 129 5.76 11.33 -13.61
C LYS A 129 6.92 11.10 -12.64
N LEU A 130 6.57 10.65 -11.45
CA LEU A 130 7.52 10.09 -10.50
C LEU A 130 7.44 8.56 -10.57
N SER A 131 8.58 7.94 -10.33
CA SER A 131 8.72 6.50 -10.21
C SER A 131 9.40 6.15 -8.89
N ILE A 132 9.18 4.93 -8.42
CA ILE A 132 9.86 4.36 -7.28
C ILE A 132 10.49 3.04 -7.70
N LYS A 133 11.81 2.93 -7.54
CA LYS A 133 12.54 1.68 -7.63
C LYS A 133 12.65 1.10 -6.24
N VAL A 134 12.22 -0.13 -6.06
CA VAL A 134 12.42 -0.86 -4.80
C VAL A 134 13.49 -1.92 -4.98
N ARG A 135 14.27 -2.16 -3.93
CA ARG A 135 15.25 -3.23 -3.87
C ARG A 135 14.82 -4.23 -2.80
N PHE A 136 14.71 -5.47 -3.20
CA PHE A 136 14.35 -6.59 -2.33
C PHE A 136 15.56 -7.16 -1.59
N GLU A 137 15.31 -7.90 -0.51
CA GLU A 137 16.34 -8.56 0.29
C GLU A 137 17.20 -9.53 -0.54
N ASN A 138 16.62 -10.18 -1.55
CA ASN A 138 17.33 -11.07 -2.48
C ASN A 138 18.18 -10.32 -3.54
N GLY A 139 18.27 -8.99 -3.46
CA GLY A 139 19.03 -8.13 -4.38
C GLY A 139 18.30 -7.77 -5.67
N LEU A 140 17.15 -8.36 -5.97
CA LEU A 140 16.36 -7.97 -7.14
C LEU A 140 15.78 -6.57 -6.95
N THR A 141 15.47 -5.92 -8.08
CA THR A 141 14.82 -4.61 -8.08
C THR A 141 13.58 -4.63 -8.95
N ALA A 142 12.61 -3.80 -8.59
CA ALA A 142 11.42 -3.55 -9.40
C ALA A 142 11.12 -2.05 -9.45
N ASP A 143 10.63 -1.61 -10.60
CA ASP A 143 10.27 -0.21 -10.84
C ASP A 143 8.75 -0.06 -10.90
N TYR A 144 8.24 0.96 -10.22
CA TYR A 144 6.82 1.26 -10.17
C TYR A 144 6.56 2.74 -10.39
N ARG A 145 5.38 3.06 -10.88
CA ARG A 145 4.91 4.43 -10.92
C ARG A 145 4.53 4.91 -9.52
N LEU A 146 4.95 6.11 -9.15
CA LEU A 146 4.62 6.76 -7.89
C LEU A 146 3.61 7.88 -8.09
N ILE A 147 2.53 7.90 -7.30
CA ILE A 147 1.54 8.97 -7.28
C ILE A 147 1.73 9.79 -6.01
N ALA A 148 2.38 10.94 -6.11
CA ALA A 148 2.73 11.78 -4.96
C ALA A 148 1.54 12.15 -4.06
N GLY A 149 0.33 12.29 -4.60
CA GLY A 149 -0.88 12.55 -3.80
C GLY A 149 -1.28 11.38 -2.91
N SER A 150 -1.15 10.15 -3.41
CA SER A 150 -1.53 8.93 -2.69
C SER A 150 -0.52 8.56 -1.61
N THR A 151 0.77 8.96 -1.74
CA THR A 151 1.79 8.59 -0.75
C THR A 151 1.64 9.28 0.60
N ARG A 152 0.88 10.37 0.68
CA ARG A 152 0.73 11.15 1.93
C ARG A 152 -0.09 10.43 3.00
N THR A 153 -1.07 9.64 2.61
CA THR A 153 -1.90 8.86 3.54
C THR A 153 -1.23 7.57 3.96
N GLY A 154 -0.12 7.23 3.30
CA GLY A 154 0.65 6.03 3.55
C GLY A 154 0.14 4.80 2.82
N PHE A 155 1.03 3.83 2.73
CA PHE A 155 0.78 2.52 2.12
C PHE A 155 1.76 1.49 2.69
N LEU A 156 1.44 0.21 2.53
CA LEU A 156 2.33 -0.88 2.92
C LEU A 156 3.53 -0.95 1.96
N MET A 157 4.73 -0.67 2.48
CA MET A 157 5.97 -0.70 1.69
C MET A 157 6.63 -2.08 1.71
N SER A 158 6.65 -2.74 2.84
CA SER A 158 7.29 -4.05 3.01
C SER A 158 6.42 -4.94 3.91
N PRO A 159 6.10 -6.15 3.46
CA PRO A 159 6.42 -6.73 2.16
C PRO A 159 5.67 -6.07 1.00
N THR A 160 6.18 -6.23 -0.22
CA THR A 160 5.37 -5.95 -1.42
C THR A 160 4.29 -7.02 -1.53
N VAL A 161 3.06 -6.58 -1.69
CA VAL A 161 1.88 -7.43 -1.86
C VAL A 161 1.44 -7.34 -3.32
N ALA A 162 1.74 -8.36 -4.12
CA ALA A 162 1.54 -8.32 -5.57
C ALA A 162 0.11 -8.69 -5.98
N ASP A 163 -0.56 -9.53 -5.20
CA ASP A 163 -1.89 -10.06 -5.51
C ASP A 163 -2.77 -10.29 -4.26
N ALA A 164 -3.96 -10.83 -4.48
CA ALA A 164 -4.91 -11.14 -3.40
C ALA A 164 -4.41 -12.25 -2.46
N ARG A 165 -3.59 -13.20 -2.96
CA ARG A 165 -3.01 -14.28 -2.16
C ARG A 165 -1.99 -13.73 -1.16
N ASP A 166 -1.11 -12.83 -1.62
CA ASP A 166 -0.16 -12.12 -0.77
C ASP A 166 -0.89 -11.31 0.31
N PHE A 167 -2.00 -10.63 -0.07
CA PHE A 167 -2.82 -9.90 0.89
C PHE A 167 -3.40 -10.81 1.98
N VAL A 168 -3.92 -11.98 1.60
CA VAL A 168 -4.42 -12.98 2.56
C VAL A 168 -3.31 -13.45 3.48
N ALA A 169 -2.14 -13.71 2.94
CA ALA A 169 -0.99 -14.19 3.71
C ALA A 169 -0.48 -13.16 4.75
N LEU A 170 -0.73 -11.86 4.57
CA LEU A 170 -0.41 -10.85 5.61
C LEU A 170 -1.07 -11.15 6.96
N SER A 171 -2.24 -11.79 6.97
CA SER A 171 -3.01 -12.14 8.17
C SER A 171 -2.85 -13.61 8.57
N SER A 172 -1.92 -14.36 7.96
CA SER A 172 -1.70 -15.80 8.21
C SER A 172 -0.53 -16.06 9.15
N GLY A 173 -0.49 -17.25 9.73
CA GLY A 173 0.67 -17.75 10.46
C GLY A 173 1.91 -17.94 9.57
N SER A 174 1.71 -18.14 8.25
CA SER A 174 2.77 -18.28 7.24
C SER A 174 3.35 -16.94 6.74
N ARG A 175 3.00 -15.83 7.36
CA ARG A 175 3.44 -14.46 6.98
C ARG A 175 4.95 -14.34 6.76
N GLU A 176 5.75 -14.88 7.66
CA GLU A 176 7.22 -14.79 7.57
C GLU A 176 7.77 -15.47 6.32
N GLU A 177 7.17 -16.57 5.89
CA GLU A 177 7.57 -17.30 4.68
C GLU A 177 7.26 -16.46 3.43
N LEU A 178 6.09 -15.83 3.40
CA LEU A 178 5.70 -14.92 2.32
C LEU A 178 6.60 -13.69 2.29
N LEU A 179 6.93 -13.13 3.44
CA LEU A 179 7.76 -11.95 3.59
C LEU A 179 9.17 -12.13 3.03
N ARG A 180 9.75 -13.33 3.14
CA ARG A 180 11.13 -13.58 2.71
C ARG A 180 11.37 -13.31 1.22
N GLY A 181 10.39 -13.55 0.35
CA GLY A 181 10.50 -13.28 -1.08
C GLY A 181 10.19 -11.84 -1.49
N HIS A 182 9.44 -11.10 -0.65
CA HIS A 182 8.82 -9.82 -1.00
C HIS A 182 9.27 -8.66 -0.11
N ARG A 183 10.28 -8.88 0.72
CA ARG A 183 10.80 -7.89 1.65
C ARG A 183 11.55 -6.80 0.91
N VAL A 184 11.09 -5.55 1.05
CA VAL A 184 11.77 -4.37 0.52
C VAL A 184 12.76 -3.87 1.56
N VAL A 185 14.03 -3.75 1.17
CA VAL A 185 15.14 -3.29 2.03
C VAL A 185 15.59 -1.87 1.71
N ALA A 186 15.25 -1.37 0.53
CA ALA A 186 15.54 0.02 0.14
C ALA A 186 14.63 0.46 -1.00
N PHE A 187 14.51 1.76 -1.18
CA PHE A 187 13.85 2.34 -2.34
C PHE A 187 14.55 3.62 -2.82
N THR A 188 14.31 3.98 -4.08
CA THR A 188 14.73 5.25 -4.68
C THR A 188 13.54 5.88 -5.39
N VAL A 189 13.20 7.13 -5.06
CA VAL A 189 12.24 7.93 -5.83
C VAL A 189 13.01 8.67 -6.91
N TYR A 190 12.57 8.55 -8.15
CA TYR A 190 13.22 9.17 -9.29
C TYR A 190 12.20 9.62 -10.33
N GLY A 191 12.67 10.35 -11.33
CA GLY A 191 11.84 10.77 -12.45
C GLY A 191 12.67 11.21 -13.64
N ASP A 192 12.01 11.55 -14.74
CA ASP A 192 12.65 12.02 -15.97
C ASP A 192 13.47 13.31 -15.76
N SER A 193 14.31 13.68 -16.71
CA SER A 193 15.22 14.82 -16.63
C SER A 193 14.56 16.15 -16.26
N GLY A 194 13.27 16.32 -16.58
CA GLY A 194 12.48 17.50 -16.20
C GLY A 194 11.92 17.48 -14.77
N THR A 195 12.00 16.34 -14.09
CA THR A 195 11.34 16.12 -12.78
C THR A 195 11.83 17.08 -11.71
N ARG A 196 13.14 17.31 -11.63
CA ARG A 196 13.76 18.20 -10.63
C ARG A 196 13.30 19.66 -10.69
N ARG A 197 12.81 20.12 -11.84
CA ARG A 197 12.26 21.47 -11.99
C ARG A 197 10.90 21.62 -11.33
N PHE A 198 10.12 20.56 -11.31
CA PHE A 198 8.71 20.58 -10.91
C PHE A 198 8.43 19.93 -9.56
N TRP A 199 9.35 19.10 -9.06
CA TRP A 199 9.25 18.45 -7.76
C TRP A 199 10.39 18.89 -6.85
N ASN A 200 10.09 19.08 -5.55
CA ASN A 200 11.13 19.32 -4.57
C ASN A 200 12.11 18.15 -4.54
N SER A 201 13.39 18.47 -4.49
CA SER A 201 14.47 17.46 -4.51
C SER A 201 14.57 16.68 -3.20
N SER A 202 13.99 17.16 -2.10
CA SER A 202 13.94 16.48 -0.82
C SER A 202 12.53 16.48 -0.26
N PHE A 203 12.18 15.42 0.46
CA PHE A 203 10.85 15.23 1.04
C PHE A 203 10.92 14.40 2.32
N PRO A 204 10.03 14.66 3.29
CA PRO A 204 9.93 13.83 4.48
C PRO A 204 9.34 12.47 4.14
N VAL A 205 9.89 11.45 4.79
CA VAL A 205 9.42 10.06 4.76
C VAL A 205 9.22 9.61 6.20
N THR A 206 8.06 9.08 6.50
CA THR A 206 7.78 8.46 7.79
C THR A 206 7.61 6.97 7.59
N PHE A 207 8.42 6.18 8.26
CA PHE A 207 8.24 4.73 8.40
C PHE A 207 7.53 4.44 9.71
N ALA A 208 6.67 3.42 9.72
CA ALA A 208 6.04 2.93 10.93
C ALA A 208 5.84 1.42 10.85
N ARG A 209 5.87 0.73 11.99
CA ARG A 209 5.52 -0.70 12.06
C ARG A 209 4.01 -0.86 11.93
N LEU A 210 3.55 -1.84 11.16
CA LEU A 210 2.14 -2.15 11.04
C LEU A 210 1.87 -3.53 11.69
N PRO A 211 1.43 -3.57 12.96
CA PRO A 211 1.13 -4.82 13.65
C PRO A 211 -0.16 -5.41 13.10
N ILE A 212 -0.05 -6.32 12.12
CA ILE A 212 -1.19 -7.01 11.52
C ILE A 212 -1.49 -8.26 12.36
N PRO A 213 -2.69 -8.39 12.94
CA PRO A 213 -3.05 -9.56 13.72
C PRO A 213 -3.20 -10.80 12.81
N GLU A 214 -2.88 -11.96 13.36
CA GLU A 214 -3.23 -13.22 12.71
C GLU A 214 -4.76 -13.42 12.75
N ALA A 215 -5.31 -13.84 11.61
CA ALA A 215 -6.71 -14.15 11.49
C ALA A 215 -6.92 -15.68 11.45
N ALA A 216 -7.78 -16.17 12.31
CA ALA A 216 -8.05 -17.61 12.39
C ALA A 216 -8.59 -18.15 11.06
N GLY A 217 -8.05 -19.28 10.61
CA GLY A 217 -8.49 -19.96 9.39
C GLY A 217 -7.83 -19.46 8.10
N THR A 218 -7.03 -18.42 8.13
CA THR A 218 -6.38 -17.85 6.93
C THR A 218 -5.44 -18.85 6.26
N ASP A 219 -4.71 -19.68 7.01
CA ASP A 219 -3.85 -20.72 6.45
C ASP A 219 -4.65 -21.76 5.65
N ARG A 220 -5.89 -22.08 6.06
CA ARG A 220 -6.78 -22.97 5.30
C ARG A 220 -7.21 -22.33 3.97
N VAL A 221 -7.48 -21.03 3.95
CA VAL A 221 -7.79 -20.28 2.73
C VAL A 221 -6.64 -20.33 1.73
N LEU A 222 -5.41 -20.17 2.21
CA LEU A 222 -4.21 -20.28 1.39
C LEU A 222 -3.97 -21.68 0.86
N ALA A 223 -4.18 -22.71 1.69
CA ALA A 223 -4.04 -24.11 1.30
C ALA A 223 -5.08 -24.51 0.24
N ALA A 224 -6.36 -24.17 0.43
CA ALA A 224 -7.42 -24.47 -0.51
C ALA A 224 -7.20 -23.86 -1.91
N ALA A 225 -6.55 -22.70 -1.96
CA ALA A 225 -6.22 -22.03 -3.24
C ALA A 225 -5.01 -22.66 -3.98
N GLN A 226 -4.33 -23.67 -3.39
CA GLN A 226 -3.24 -24.40 -4.03
C GLN A 226 -3.73 -25.68 -4.74
N GLU A 227 -4.93 -26.17 -4.41
CA GLU A 227 -5.49 -27.34 -5.07
C GLU A 227 -5.93 -26.96 -6.49
N PRO A 228 -5.45 -27.67 -7.54
CA PRO A 228 -5.91 -27.43 -8.90
C PRO A 228 -7.42 -27.71 -8.97
N ALA A 229 -8.17 -26.81 -9.60
CA ALA A 229 -9.57 -27.05 -9.91
C ALA A 229 -9.66 -28.30 -10.79
N HIS A 230 -10.27 -29.36 -10.29
CA HIS A 230 -10.56 -30.62 -10.99
C HIS A 230 -11.64 -30.44 -12.06
#